data_5199686a80b61ded6c19bfec11d1d12e
#
_entry.id   5199686a80b61ded6c19bfec11d1d12e
#
_cell.length_a   1.000
_cell.length_b   1.000
_cell.length_c   1.000
_cell.angle_alpha   90.00
_cell.angle_beta   90.00
_cell.angle_gamma   90.00
#
_symmetry.space_group_name_H-M   'P 1'
#
loop_
_entity.id
_entity.type
_entity.pdbx_description
1 polymer ?
#
loop_
_entity_poly.entity_id
_entity_poly.type
_entity_poly.pdbx_seq_one_letter_code
_entity_poly.pdbx_strand_id
1 'polypeptide(L)'
;MAARIRGEKIWDRMEAVCKIESLPDWDRGFMESICKAYEKWHGLTPKQLTTFEKIEKRNSVDAQAERESWAENYSDEMRENVLVMAKYYEFTGYFNELATRVLSARERSEDVVLTPKQYRAMTTNKFAVKVLNNHFAEPMFEVGGLAMFRKAQSVPHHLQGKTVTILLHPDSGHKPAKGGKAVEVFIHE
;
A
#
# COMPACT_ATOMS: atom_id res chain seq x y z
N MET A 1 19.17 -32.43 23.34
CA MET A 1 19.90 -31.37 22.66
C MET A 1 19.33 -31.21 21.25
N ALA A 2 19.01 -30.02 20.80
CA ALA A 2 18.56 -29.80 19.42
C ALA A 2 19.69 -30.08 18.43
N ALA A 3 19.37 -30.80 17.34
CA ALA A 3 20.32 -31.04 16.25
C ALA A 3 20.80 -29.71 15.67
N ARG A 4 22.10 -29.56 15.46
CA ARG A 4 22.71 -28.36 14.88
C ARG A 4 23.25 -28.68 13.49
N ILE A 5 22.96 -27.78 12.56
CA ILE A 5 23.43 -27.87 11.18
C ILE A 5 24.77 -27.15 11.09
N ARG A 6 25.74 -27.85 10.55
CA ARG A 6 27.14 -27.39 10.41
C ARG A 6 27.51 -27.34 8.93
N GLY A 7 28.40 -26.43 8.57
CA GLY A 7 28.95 -26.35 7.23
C GLY A 7 29.89 -25.16 7.11
N GLU A 8 31.11 -25.34 6.58
CA GLU A 8 32.07 -24.25 6.39
C GLU A 8 31.50 -23.09 5.61
N LYS A 9 30.71 -23.37 4.58
CA LYS A 9 30.06 -22.34 3.76
C LYS A 9 29.00 -21.52 4.50
N ILE A 10 28.47 -21.99 5.65
CA ILE A 10 27.45 -21.23 6.41
C ILE A 10 28.09 -20.02 7.07
N TRP A 11 29.27 -20.16 7.62
CA TRP A 11 29.97 -19.04 8.25
C TRP A 11 30.29 -17.93 7.25
N ASP A 12 30.89 -18.28 6.09
CA ASP A 12 31.22 -17.31 5.05
C ASP A 12 29.99 -16.53 4.57
N ARG A 13 28.86 -17.23 4.39
CA ARG A 13 27.57 -16.62 4.03
C ARG A 13 27.05 -15.66 5.12
N MET A 14 27.19 -16.06 6.39
CA MET A 14 26.78 -15.23 7.53
C MET A 14 27.64 -13.97 7.61
N GLU A 15 28.95 -14.10 7.45
CA GLU A 15 29.88 -12.97 7.42
C GLU A 15 29.58 -12.01 6.28
N ALA A 16 29.24 -12.52 5.09
CA ALA A 16 28.84 -11.71 3.95
C ALA A 16 27.58 -10.88 4.25
N VAL A 17 26.56 -11.49 4.89
CA VAL A 17 25.34 -10.76 5.28
C VAL A 17 25.62 -9.72 6.36
N CYS A 18 26.49 -10.02 7.34
CA CYS A 18 26.85 -9.05 8.39
C CYS A 18 27.58 -7.80 7.86
N LYS A 19 28.22 -7.88 6.69
CA LYS A 19 28.92 -6.76 6.04
C LYS A 19 27.98 -5.79 5.31
N ILE A 20 26.69 -6.12 5.17
CA ILE A 20 25.71 -5.27 4.51
C ILE A 20 25.40 -4.05 5.40
N GLU A 21 25.82 -2.87 4.98
CA GLU A 21 25.61 -1.62 5.75
C GLU A 21 24.11 -1.26 5.89
N SER A 22 23.31 -1.50 4.86
CA SER A 22 21.88 -1.22 4.83
C SER A 22 21.00 -2.27 5.52
N LEU A 23 21.59 -3.16 6.33
CA LEU A 23 20.84 -4.21 7.01
C LEU A 23 19.88 -3.60 8.05
N PRO A 24 18.57 -3.93 8.04
CA PRO A 24 17.62 -3.48 9.04
C PRO A 24 18.05 -3.85 10.47
N ASP A 25 17.74 -3.01 11.44
CA ASP A 25 18.18 -3.19 12.84
C ASP A 25 17.85 -4.56 13.42
N TRP A 26 16.65 -5.06 13.17
CA TRP A 26 16.23 -6.38 13.62
C TRP A 26 17.09 -7.49 12.99
N ASP A 27 17.36 -7.40 11.68
CA ASP A 27 18.18 -8.37 10.95
C ASP A 27 19.60 -8.35 11.45
N ARG A 28 20.14 -7.14 11.69
CA ARG A 28 21.48 -6.95 12.25
C ARG A 28 21.59 -7.59 13.63
N GLY A 29 20.66 -7.31 14.53
CA GLY A 29 20.65 -7.91 15.86
C GLY A 29 20.50 -9.43 15.85
N PHE A 30 19.67 -9.96 14.93
CA PHE A 30 19.55 -11.40 14.75
C PHE A 30 20.86 -12.01 14.22
N MET A 31 21.48 -11.40 13.21
CA MET A 31 22.75 -11.87 12.64
C MET A 31 23.88 -11.89 13.69
N GLU A 32 24.03 -10.83 14.49
CA GLU A 32 24.98 -10.80 15.60
C GLU A 32 24.76 -11.92 16.61
N SER A 33 23.49 -12.19 16.92
CA SER A 33 23.11 -13.27 17.84
C SER A 33 23.49 -14.65 17.31
N ILE A 34 23.23 -14.93 16.02
CA ILE A 34 23.55 -16.23 15.43
C ILE A 34 25.05 -16.40 15.16
N CYS A 35 25.78 -15.32 14.88
CA CYS A 35 27.25 -15.37 14.77
C CYS A 35 27.86 -15.81 16.11
N LYS A 36 27.49 -15.16 17.21
CA LYS A 36 27.91 -15.57 18.56
C LYS A 36 27.52 -17.03 18.89
N ALA A 37 26.31 -17.43 18.48
CA ALA A 37 25.87 -18.81 18.70
C ALA A 37 26.68 -19.82 17.85
N TYR A 38 27.05 -19.45 16.63
CA TYR A 38 27.86 -20.29 15.74
C TYR A 38 29.30 -20.44 16.26
N GLU A 39 29.91 -19.36 16.73
CA GLU A 39 31.24 -19.39 17.36
C GLU A 39 31.28 -20.36 18.56
N LYS A 40 30.25 -20.29 19.42
CA LYS A 40 30.16 -21.12 20.62
C LYS A 40 29.87 -22.57 20.32
N TRP A 41 29.04 -22.86 19.32
CA TRP A 41 28.44 -24.18 19.12
C TRP A 41 28.81 -24.82 17.79
N HIS A 42 29.53 -24.13 16.93
CA HIS A 42 29.93 -24.55 15.58
C HIS A 42 28.77 -25.06 14.73
N GLY A 43 27.58 -24.40 14.85
CA GLY A 43 26.42 -24.74 14.06
C GLY A 43 25.16 -24.02 14.49
N LEU A 44 24.18 -23.94 13.59
CA LEU A 44 22.88 -23.33 13.79
C LEU A 44 21.79 -24.35 14.04
N THR A 45 20.78 -23.98 14.80
CA THR A 45 19.56 -24.78 14.86
C THR A 45 18.77 -24.66 13.56
N PRO A 46 17.90 -25.61 13.21
CA PRO A 46 17.07 -25.54 11.99
C PRO A 46 16.27 -24.22 11.89
N LYS A 47 15.72 -23.73 13.01
CA LYS A 47 14.99 -22.46 13.04
C LYS A 47 15.88 -21.26 12.76
N GLN A 48 17.10 -21.24 13.34
CA GLN A 48 18.07 -20.17 13.07
C GLN A 48 18.52 -20.19 11.62
N LEU A 49 18.79 -21.34 11.05
CA LEU A 49 19.17 -21.46 9.64
C LEU A 49 18.05 -20.96 8.72
N THR A 50 16.80 -21.41 8.93
CA THR A 50 15.65 -20.93 8.12
C THR A 50 15.47 -19.43 8.20
N THR A 51 15.69 -18.82 9.37
CA THR A 51 15.59 -17.36 9.52
C THR A 51 16.75 -16.66 8.83
N PHE A 52 17.96 -17.17 8.98
CA PHE A 52 19.14 -16.68 8.29
C PHE A 52 18.97 -16.70 6.76
N GLU A 53 18.51 -17.80 6.18
CA GLU A 53 18.29 -17.93 4.74
C GLU A 53 17.22 -16.92 4.22
N LYS A 54 16.22 -16.61 5.02
CA LYS A 54 15.25 -15.56 4.68
C LYS A 54 15.88 -14.17 4.71
N ILE A 55 16.73 -13.88 5.69
CA ILE A 55 17.47 -12.60 5.77
C ILE A 55 18.44 -12.47 4.60
N GLU A 56 19.21 -13.49 4.33
CA GLU A 56 20.16 -13.54 3.21
C GLU A 56 19.44 -13.30 1.88
N LYS A 57 18.34 -14.02 1.60
CA LYS A 57 17.58 -13.87 0.37
C LYS A 57 17.01 -12.46 0.20
N ARG A 58 16.45 -11.87 1.26
CA ARG A 58 15.86 -10.53 1.16
C ARG A 58 16.87 -9.40 1.11
N ASN A 59 18.14 -9.65 1.49
CA ASN A 59 19.23 -8.71 1.44
C ASN A 59 20.30 -9.10 0.38
N SER A 60 19.97 -10.02 -0.52
CA SER A 60 20.84 -10.34 -1.67
C SER A 60 21.01 -9.12 -2.59
N VAL A 61 22.09 -9.10 -3.36
CA VAL A 61 22.36 -8.04 -4.35
C VAL A 61 21.17 -7.88 -5.31
N ASP A 62 20.61 -8.98 -5.79
CA ASP A 62 19.44 -8.96 -6.68
C ASP A 62 18.23 -8.32 -6.00
N ALA A 63 17.95 -8.66 -4.72
CA ALA A 63 16.82 -8.09 -3.98
C ALA A 63 17.04 -6.60 -3.63
N GLN A 64 18.28 -6.14 -3.53
CA GLN A 64 18.60 -4.73 -3.37
C GLN A 64 18.39 -3.98 -4.69
N ALA A 65 18.93 -4.51 -5.80
CA ALA A 65 18.74 -3.95 -7.13
C ALA A 65 17.25 -3.87 -7.53
N GLU A 66 16.46 -4.90 -7.21
CA GLU A 66 14.99 -4.85 -7.41
C GLU A 66 14.33 -3.73 -6.61
N ARG A 67 14.76 -3.50 -5.37
CA ARG A 67 14.19 -2.41 -4.55
C ARG A 67 14.58 -1.03 -5.05
N GLU A 68 15.84 -0.85 -5.47
CA GLU A 68 16.33 0.38 -6.06
C GLU A 68 15.61 0.66 -7.38
N SER A 69 15.55 -0.31 -8.27
CA SER A 69 14.80 -0.21 -9.52
C SER A 69 13.31 0.07 -9.29
N TRP A 70 12.70 -0.54 -8.27
CA TRP A 70 11.32 -0.24 -7.90
C TRP A 70 11.14 1.20 -7.44
N ALA A 71 12.05 1.71 -6.59
CA ALA A 71 11.98 3.09 -6.09
C ALA A 71 12.17 4.12 -7.22
N GLU A 72 13.10 3.86 -8.14
CA GLU A 72 13.33 4.70 -9.32
C GLU A 72 12.12 4.73 -10.27
N ASN A 73 11.47 3.59 -10.45
CA ASN A 73 10.30 3.44 -11.32
C ASN A 73 8.96 3.76 -10.61
N TYR A 74 8.99 4.23 -9.37
CA TYR A 74 7.78 4.57 -8.62
C TYR A 74 7.23 5.91 -9.11
N SER A 75 6.32 5.84 -10.10
CA SER A 75 5.81 6.99 -10.83
C SER A 75 4.86 7.86 -9.99
N ASP A 76 4.60 9.08 -10.45
CA ASP A 76 3.60 9.97 -9.84
C ASP A 76 2.18 9.39 -9.94
N GLU A 77 1.87 8.67 -11.02
CA GLU A 77 0.63 7.92 -11.16
C GLU A 77 0.49 6.87 -10.04
N MET A 78 1.57 6.16 -9.73
CA MET A 78 1.57 5.18 -8.64
C MET A 78 1.35 5.86 -7.27
N ARG A 79 1.93 7.04 -7.05
CA ARG A 79 1.73 7.84 -5.84
C ARG A 79 0.28 8.30 -5.72
N GLU A 80 -0.29 8.77 -6.81
CA GLU A 80 -1.68 9.22 -6.86
C GLU A 80 -2.65 8.04 -6.61
N ASN A 81 -2.44 6.90 -7.25
CA ASN A 81 -3.20 5.69 -7.01
C ASN A 81 -3.21 5.29 -5.53
N VAL A 82 -2.04 5.32 -4.89
CA VAL A 82 -1.90 4.99 -3.46
C VAL A 82 -2.59 6.02 -2.59
N LEU A 83 -2.52 7.31 -2.92
CA LEU A 83 -3.17 8.37 -2.16
C LEU A 83 -4.70 8.25 -2.22
N VAL A 84 -5.25 8.01 -3.41
CA VAL A 84 -6.68 7.76 -3.61
C VAL A 84 -7.14 6.55 -2.79
N MET A 85 -6.36 5.47 -2.84
CA MET A 85 -6.68 4.26 -2.09
C MET A 85 -6.50 4.43 -0.58
N ALA A 86 -5.52 5.22 -0.12
CA ALA A 86 -5.34 5.52 1.29
C ALA A 86 -6.57 6.26 1.87
N LYS A 87 -7.08 7.28 1.18
CA LYS A 87 -8.32 7.98 1.56
C LYS A 87 -9.52 7.02 1.62
N TYR A 88 -9.64 6.13 0.64
CA TYR A 88 -10.71 5.13 0.63
C TYR A 88 -10.60 4.14 1.80
N TYR A 89 -9.38 3.66 2.09
CA TYR A 89 -9.15 2.69 3.16
C TYR A 89 -9.25 3.31 4.56
N GLU A 90 -8.87 4.55 4.74
CA GLU A 90 -9.13 5.29 5.98
C GLU A 90 -10.62 5.29 6.30
N PHE A 91 -11.44 5.53 5.29
CA PHE A 91 -12.89 5.53 5.43
C PHE A 91 -13.48 4.13 5.71
N THR A 92 -12.94 3.08 5.06
CA THR A 92 -13.47 1.72 5.17
C THR A 92 -12.84 0.88 6.28
N GLY A 93 -11.74 1.37 6.89
CA GLY A 93 -10.99 0.68 7.93
C GLY A 93 -10.07 -0.45 7.44
N TYR A 94 -9.99 -0.70 6.13
CA TYR A 94 -9.05 -1.67 5.57
C TYR A 94 -7.66 -1.05 5.43
N PHE A 95 -6.59 -1.84 5.59
CA PHE A 95 -5.19 -1.38 5.49
C PHE A 95 -4.88 -0.13 6.34
N ASN A 96 -5.53 0.01 7.49
CA ASN A 96 -5.57 1.23 8.29
C ASN A 96 -4.16 1.79 8.59
N GLU A 97 -3.23 0.95 9.08
CA GLU A 97 -1.86 1.38 9.37
C GLU A 97 -1.14 1.95 8.13
N LEU A 98 -1.32 1.28 6.98
CA LEU A 98 -0.68 1.68 5.74
C LEU A 98 -1.32 2.96 5.18
N ALA A 99 -2.64 3.05 5.24
CA ALA A 99 -3.40 4.23 4.84
C ALA A 99 -3.00 5.45 5.69
N THR A 100 -3.01 5.31 7.01
CA THR A 100 -2.59 6.38 7.94
C THR A 100 -1.16 6.83 7.66
N ARG A 101 -0.22 5.90 7.44
CA ARG A 101 1.18 6.25 7.10
C ARG A 101 1.27 7.09 5.84
N VAL A 102 0.54 6.72 4.79
CA VAL A 102 0.55 7.45 3.50
C VAL A 102 -0.06 8.84 3.66
N LEU A 103 -1.20 8.96 4.36
CA LEU A 103 -1.89 10.23 4.56
C LEU A 103 -1.07 11.17 5.44
N SER A 104 -0.53 10.69 6.56
CA SER A 104 0.30 11.50 7.46
C SER A 104 1.59 11.97 6.79
N ALA A 105 2.20 11.15 5.95
CA ALA A 105 3.37 11.57 5.17
C ALA A 105 3.00 12.66 4.14
N ARG A 106 1.83 12.52 3.48
CA ARG A 106 1.33 13.55 2.56
C ARG A 106 1.11 14.90 3.27
N GLU A 107 0.55 14.89 4.48
CA GLU A 107 0.39 16.11 5.29
C GLU A 107 1.73 16.79 5.62
N ARG A 108 2.78 15.99 5.82
CA ARG A 108 4.14 16.49 6.05
C ARG A 108 4.94 16.77 4.80
N SER A 109 4.32 16.63 3.62
CA SER A 109 5.00 16.75 2.31
C SER A 109 6.17 15.76 2.16
N GLU A 110 6.09 14.61 2.81
CA GLU A 110 7.05 13.53 2.70
C GLU A 110 6.64 12.54 1.60
N ASP A 111 7.61 12.05 0.84
CA ASP A 111 7.37 10.99 -0.15
C ASP A 111 7.35 9.61 0.50
N VAL A 112 6.36 8.80 0.17
CA VAL A 112 6.24 7.41 0.64
C VAL A 112 6.25 6.46 -0.53
N VAL A 113 7.35 5.77 -0.69
CA VAL A 113 7.46 4.64 -1.62
C VAL A 113 7.00 3.36 -0.91
N LEU A 114 5.92 2.77 -1.39
CA LEU A 114 5.45 1.48 -0.90
C LEU A 114 6.26 0.35 -1.52
N THR A 115 6.41 -0.75 -0.80
CA THR A 115 7.00 -1.96 -1.41
C THR A 115 6.09 -2.51 -2.52
N PRO A 116 6.62 -3.27 -3.51
CA PRO A 116 5.81 -3.88 -4.57
C PRO A 116 4.61 -4.67 -4.04
N LYS A 117 4.81 -5.39 -2.93
CA LYS A 117 3.75 -6.17 -2.28
C LYS A 117 2.66 -5.29 -1.68
N GLN A 118 3.05 -4.22 -0.98
CA GLN A 118 2.11 -3.26 -0.39
C GLN A 118 1.32 -2.52 -1.46
N TYR A 119 2.01 -2.04 -2.50
CA TYR A 119 1.37 -1.37 -3.62
C TYR A 119 0.31 -2.26 -4.28
N ARG A 120 0.68 -3.49 -4.67
CA ARG A 120 -0.26 -4.44 -5.27
C ARG A 120 -1.44 -4.74 -4.35
N ALA A 121 -1.19 -4.98 -3.06
CA ALA A 121 -2.26 -5.26 -2.10
C ALA A 121 -3.27 -4.11 -2.01
N MET A 122 -2.81 -2.85 -2.05
CA MET A 122 -3.68 -1.68 -1.98
C MET A 122 -4.42 -1.39 -3.30
N THR A 123 -3.79 -1.60 -4.47
CA THR A 123 -4.27 -1.03 -5.73
C THR A 123 -4.85 -2.06 -6.71
N THR A 124 -4.52 -3.36 -6.58
CA THR A 124 -4.89 -4.35 -7.60
C THR A 124 -6.07 -5.26 -7.22
N ASN A 125 -6.60 -5.15 -6.01
CA ASN A 125 -7.80 -5.91 -5.67
C ASN A 125 -9.05 -5.35 -6.39
N LYS A 126 -10.09 -6.17 -6.56
CA LYS A 126 -11.29 -5.81 -7.33
C LYS A 126 -12.01 -4.54 -6.85
N PHE A 127 -11.91 -4.23 -5.56
CA PHE A 127 -12.52 -3.01 -5.00
C PHE A 127 -11.66 -1.79 -5.31
N ALA A 128 -10.34 -1.92 -5.16
CA ALA A 128 -9.39 -0.87 -5.49
C ALA A 128 -9.46 -0.48 -6.97
N VAL A 129 -9.43 -1.45 -7.86
CA VAL A 129 -9.57 -1.21 -9.31
C VAL A 129 -10.86 -0.43 -9.62
N LYS A 130 -11.98 -0.79 -8.97
CA LYS A 130 -13.23 -0.05 -9.16
C LYS A 130 -13.15 1.37 -8.64
N VAL A 131 -12.54 1.59 -7.47
CA VAL A 131 -12.39 2.93 -6.89
C VAL A 131 -11.50 3.80 -7.76
N LEU A 132 -10.35 3.27 -8.21
CA LEU A 132 -9.43 3.99 -9.09
C LEU A 132 -10.07 4.32 -10.44
N ASN A 133 -10.72 3.36 -11.08
CA ASN A 133 -11.43 3.61 -12.34
C ASN A 133 -12.50 4.69 -12.20
N ASN A 134 -13.25 4.69 -11.11
CA ASN A 134 -14.26 5.72 -10.86
C ASN A 134 -13.63 7.08 -10.53
N HIS A 135 -12.48 7.09 -9.85
CA HIS A 135 -11.78 8.33 -9.50
C HIS A 135 -11.25 9.04 -10.75
N PHE A 136 -10.62 8.29 -11.65
CA PHE A 136 -10.03 8.83 -12.88
C PHE A 136 -10.99 8.93 -14.06
N ALA A 137 -12.20 8.33 -13.96
CA ALA A 137 -13.20 8.50 -14.99
C ALA A 137 -13.66 9.96 -15.10
N GLU A 138 -13.98 10.39 -16.29
CA GLU A 138 -14.63 11.69 -16.48
C GLU A 138 -15.97 11.74 -15.74
N PRO A 139 -16.38 12.91 -15.22
CA PRO A 139 -17.69 13.08 -14.63
C PRO A 139 -18.79 12.72 -15.63
N MET A 140 -19.75 11.90 -15.22
CA MET A 140 -20.90 11.55 -16.07
C MET A 140 -21.79 12.74 -16.40
N PHE A 141 -21.78 13.75 -15.55
CA PHE A 141 -22.58 14.95 -15.68
C PHE A 141 -21.68 16.17 -15.71
N GLU A 142 -21.89 17.04 -16.69
CA GLU A 142 -21.19 18.31 -16.80
C GLU A 142 -21.83 19.37 -15.88
N VAL A 143 -21.01 20.29 -15.39
CA VAL A 143 -21.50 21.46 -14.64
C VAL A 143 -22.41 22.30 -15.54
N GLY A 144 -23.56 22.71 -15.02
CA GLY A 144 -24.62 23.39 -15.80
C GLY A 144 -25.55 22.42 -16.53
N GLY A 145 -25.22 21.15 -16.62
CA GLY A 145 -26.06 20.12 -17.24
C GLY A 145 -27.32 19.79 -16.42
N LEU A 146 -28.37 19.34 -17.10
CA LEU A 146 -29.57 18.86 -16.50
C LEU A 146 -29.53 17.36 -16.26
N ALA A 147 -30.00 16.93 -15.10
CA ALA A 147 -30.14 15.52 -14.76
C ALA A 147 -31.50 15.30 -14.06
N MET A 148 -31.89 14.05 -13.84
CA MET A 148 -33.10 13.70 -13.13
C MET A 148 -32.81 12.63 -12.09
N PHE A 149 -33.37 12.78 -10.90
CA PHE A 149 -33.34 11.71 -9.92
C PHE A 149 -34.16 10.51 -10.40
N ARG A 150 -33.48 9.37 -10.51
CA ARG A 150 -34.18 8.13 -10.91
C ARG A 150 -35.22 7.72 -9.85
N LYS A 151 -36.29 7.08 -10.29
CA LYS A 151 -37.25 6.42 -9.41
C LYS A 151 -36.65 5.10 -8.89
N ALA A 152 -35.99 5.15 -7.73
CA ALA A 152 -35.38 3.98 -7.12
C ALA A 152 -35.53 4.05 -5.60
N GLN A 153 -35.60 2.89 -4.96
CA GLN A 153 -35.72 2.77 -3.51
C GLN A 153 -34.58 3.46 -2.72
N SER A 154 -33.42 3.56 -3.34
CA SER A 154 -32.24 4.25 -2.77
C SER A 154 -32.31 5.78 -2.84
N VAL A 155 -33.29 6.33 -3.55
CA VAL A 155 -33.52 7.78 -3.69
C VAL A 155 -34.68 8.15 -2.82
N PRO A 156 -34.59 9.16 -1.92
CA PRO A 156 -35.69 9.66 -1.12
C PRO A 156 -36.90 9.97 -2.00
N HIS A 157 -38.09 9.55 -1.57
CA HIS A 157 -39.32 9.63 -2.39
C HIS A 157 -39.62 11.05 -2.90
N HIS A 158 -39.35 12.07 -2.08
CA HIS A 158 -39.59 13.48 -2.42
C HIS A 158 -38.63 14.02 -3.50
N LEU A 159 -37.53 13.31 -3.78
CA LEU A 159 -36.58 13.67 -4.83
C LEU A 159 -36.79 12.88 -6.13
N GLN A 160 -37.49 11.74 -6.07
CA GLN A 160 -37.69 10.89 -7.24
C GLN A 160 -38.39 11.62 -8.38
N GLY A 161 -37.77 11.57 -9.56
CA GLY A 161 -38.29 12.20 -10.77
C GLY A 161 -38.12 13.72 -10.83
N LYS A 162 -37.54 14.37 -9.81
CA LYS A 162 -37.22 15.79 -9.89
C LYS A 162 -36.02 16.04 -10.80
N THR A 163 -36.13 17.09 -11.59
CA THR A 163 -35.05 17.61 -12.43
C THR A 163 -34.08 18.44 -11.59
N VAL A 164 -32.79 18.33 -11.88
CA VAL A 164 -31.75 19.05 -11.18
C VAL A 164 -30.74 19.64 -12.17
N THR A 165 -30.15 20.77 -11.81
CA THR A 165 -28.97 21.31 -12.50
C THR A 165 -27.73 20.96 -11.70
N ILE A 166 -26.71 20.46 -12.36
CA ILE A 166 -25.40 20.17 -11.77
C ILE A 166 -24.68 21.49 -11.50
N LEU A 167 -24.36 21.77 -10.24
CA LEU A 167 -23.70 23.01 -9.85
C LEU A 167 -22.18 22.87 -9.85
N LEU A 168 -21.67 21.79 -9.22
CA LEU A 168 -20.24 21.54 -9.15
C LEU A 168 -19.95 20.06 -8.80
N HIS A 169 -18.70 19.69 -9.00
CA HIS A 169 -18.12 18.43 -8.55
C HIS A 169 -17.21 18.74 -7.35
N PRO A 170 -17.61 18.47 -6.11
CA PRO A 170 -16.79 18.78 -4.96
C PRO A 170 -15.50 17.91 -4.96
N ASP A 171 -14.34 18.56 -4.83
CA ASP A 171 -13.03 17.88 -4.85
C ASP A 171 -12.78 17.05 -3.59
N SER A 172 -13.51 17.30 -2.52
CA SER A 172 -13.24 16.60 -1.25
C SER A 172 -14.44 16.62 -0.31
N GLY A 173 -14.40 15.74 0.69
CA GLY A 173 -15.29 15.78 1.85
C GLY A 173 -16.52 14.89 1.78
N HIS A 174 -16.89 14.39 0.62
CA HIS A 174 -18.02 13.46 0.51
C HIS A 174 -17.48 12.02 0.48
N LYS A 175 -18.03 11.21 1.37
CA LYS A 175 -17.70 9.78 1.46
C LYS A 175 -18.02 9.12 0.13
N PRO A 176 -17.03 8.59 -0.59
CA PRO A 176 -17.30 7.92 -1.87
C PRO A 176 -18.09 6.65 -1.59
N ALA A 177 -19.40 6.70 -1.75
CA ALA A 177 -20.20 5.49 -1.69
C ALA A 177 -19.74 4.56 -2.81
N LYS A 178 -18.96 3.54 -2.48
CA LYS A 178 -18.45 2.52 -3.41
C LYS A 178 -17.68 3.10 -4.62
N GLY A 179 -16.96 4.20 -4.43
CA GLY A 179 -16.19 4.85 -5.48
C GLY A 179 -17.03 5.70 -6.44
N GLY A 180 -18.26 6.07 -6.08
CA GLY A 180 -19.06 7.05 -6.82
C GLY A 180 -18.55 8.48 -6.59
N LYS A 181 -18.66 9.32 -7.61
CA LYS A 181 -18.40 10.76 -7.46
C LYS A 181 -19.63 11.44 -6.90
N ALA A 182 -19.44 12.37 -5.96
CA ALA A 182 -20.51 13.26 -5.50
C ALA A 182 -20.66 14.42 -6.46
N VAL A 183 -21.86 14.98 -6.54
CA VAL A 183 -22.15 16.23 -7.25
C VAL A 183 -23.06 17.09 -6.37
N GLU A 184 -22.84 18.40 -6.39
CA GLU A 184 -23.82 19.33 -5.86
C GLU A 184 -24.82 19.69 -6.95
N VAL A 185 -26.09 19.75 -6.56
CA VAL A 185 -27.17 19.99 -7.50
C VAL A 185 -28.12 21.04 -6.98
N PHE A 186 -28.69 21.84 -7.89
CA PHE A 186 -29.87 22.64 -7.65
C PHE A 186 -31.10 21.86 -8.08
N ILE A 187 -32.07 21.72 -7.18
CA ILE A 187 -33.31 21.00 -7.44
C ILE A 187 -34.35 21.98 -7.96
N HIS A 188 -34.89 21.71 -9.15
CA HIS A 188 -36.03 22.46 -9.66
C HIS A 188 -37.31 22.02 -8.96
N GLU A 189 -38.12 22.96 -8.49
CA GLU A 189 -39.42 22.69 -7.90
C GLU A 189 -40.46 22.26 -8.93
#